data_b3e34b5c4ad8fadcef4ea9e2060b83c8
#
_entry.id   b3e34b5c4ad8fadcef4ea9e2060b83c8
#
_cell.length_a   1.000
_cell.length_b   1.000
_cell.length_c   1.000
_cell.angle_alpha   90.00
_cell.angle_beta   90.00
_cell.angle_gamma   90.00
#
_symmetry.space_group_name_H-M   'P 1'
#
loop_
_entity.id
_entity.type
_entity.pdbx_description
1 polymer ?
#
loop_
_entity_poly.entity_id
_entity_poly.type
_entity_poly.pdbx_seq_one_letter_code
_entity_poly.pdbx_strand_id
1 'polypeptide(L)'
;MSRFIIDDRAVEFIKETMKKEDAQAVRIFISGGGCCRRLEITPVKKALSGDATYTRGGITVHIEKGLVDNASTVEINFDEQKGLLINLYE
;
A
#
# COMPACT_ATOMS: atom_id res chain seq x y z
N MET A 1 -6.32 6.80 14.67
CA MET A 1 -6.00 5.53 14.02
C MET A 1 -6.56 5.53 12.61
N SER A 2 -5.75 5.23 11.63
CA SER A 2 -6.18 5.28 10.23
C SER A 2 -7.07 4.09 9.86
N ARG A 3 -8.06 4.36 9.01
CA ARG A 3 -8.86 3.30 8.40
C ARG A 3 -8.14 2.82 7.15
N PHE A 4 -8.20 1.53 6.90
CA PHE A 4 -7.63 0.92 5.71
C PHE A 4 -8.75 0.32 4.87
N ILE A 5 -8.88 0.80 3.64
CA ILE A 5 -9.92 0.35 2.70
C ILE A 5 -9.23 -0.13 1.43
N ILE A 6 -9.56 -1.33 0.99
CA ILE A 6 -8.99 -1.88 -0.24
C ILE A 6 -10.08 -2.64 -0.99
N ASP A 7 -10.20 -2.40 -2.29
CA ASP A 7 -11.20 -3.10 -3.08
C ASP A 7 -10.70 -4.50 -3.48
N ASP A 8 -11.65 -5.39 -3.81
CA ASP A 8 -11.33 -6.79 -4.10
C ASP A 8 -10.43 -6.95 -5.33
N ARG A 9 -10.56 -6.09 -6.32
CA ARG A 9 -9.74 -6.13 -7.52
C ARG A 9 -8.29 -5.73 -7.21
N ALA A 10 -8.12 -4.77 -6.31
CA ALA A 10 -6.80 -4.38 -5.84
C ALA A 10 -6.15 -5.53 -5.07
N VAL A 11 -6.91 -6.23 -4.23
CA VAL A 11 -6.42 -7.40 -3.51
C VAL A 11 -5.89 -8.46 -4.49
N GLU A 12 -6.68 -8.77 -5.53
CA GLU A 12 -6.27 -9.76 -6.53
C GLU A 12 -5.01 -9.34 -7.27
N PHE A 13 -4.91 -8.08 -7.65
CA PHE A 13 -3.73 -7.56 -8.32
C PHE A 13 -2.49 -7.68 -7.45
N ILE A 14 -2.62 -7.34 -6.17
CA ILE A 14 -1.51 -7.43 -5.21
C ILE A 14 -1.09 -8.88 -5.00
N LYS A 15 -2.05 -9.81 -4.91
CA LYS A 15 -1.74 -11.24 -4.78
C LYS A 15 -0.91 -11.75 -5.97
N GLU A 16 -1.28 -11.36 -7.18
CA GLU A 16 -0.54 -11.75 -8.38
C GLU A 16 0.89 -11.19 -8.35
N THR A 17 1.03 -9.94 -7.93
CA THR A 17 2.35 -9.31 -7.81
C THR A 17 3.21 -10.03 -6.78
N MET A 18 2.65 -10.37 -5.64
CA MET A 18 3.37 -11.09 -4.59
C MET A 18 3.84 -12.46 -5.06
N LYS A 19 3.02 -13.17 -5.82
CA LYS A 19 3.40 -14.47 -6.37
C LYS A 19 4.57 -14.35 -7.33
N LYS A 20 4.54 -13.36 -8.22
CA LYS A 20 5.60 -13.15 -9.21
C LYS A 20 6.93 -12.81 -8.55
N GLU A 21 6.89 -12.07 -7.47
CA GLU A 21 8.09 -11.60 -6.79
C GLU A 21 8.48 -12.49 -5.60
N ASP A 22 7.75 -13.56 -5.34
CA ASP A 22 7.96 -14.43 -4.19
C ASP A 22 8.02 -13.62 -2.89
N ALA A 23 7.10 -12.67 -2.75
CA ALA A 23 7.06 -11.77 -1.62
C ALA A 23 6.03 -12.20 -0.58
N GLN A 24 6.26 -11.80 0.67
CA GLN A 24 5.36 -12.09 1.78
C GLN A 24 4.31 -11.00 1.97
N ALA A 25 4.60 -9.78 1.52
CA ALA A 25 3.76 -8.62 1.74
C ALA A 25 4.09 -7.55 0.71
N VAL A 26 3.35 -6.44 0.75
CA VAL A 26 3.70 -5.24 -0.02
C VAL A 26 3.86 -4.08 0.94
N ARG A 27 4.62 -3.08 0.53
CA ARG A 27 4.85 -1.88 1.32
C ARG A 27 4.50 -0.65 0.51
N ILE A 28 3.76 0.26 1.12
CA ILE A 28 3.39 1.56 0.54
C ILE A 28 4.25 2.63 1.19
N PHE A 29 4.87 3.47 0.38
CA PHE A 29 5.79 4.49 0.87
C PHE A 29 5.82 5.69 -0.09
N ILE A 30 6.37 6.82 0.40
CA ILE A 30 6.60 7.99 -0.44
C ILE A 30 8.01 7.89 -1.00
N SER A 31 8.15 8.05 -2.32
CA SER A 31 9.44 8.13 -2.97
C SER A 31 9.63 9.52 -3.57
N GLY A 32 10.89 9.90 -3.83
CA GLY A 32 11.23 11.21 -4.36
C GLY A 32 11.20 12.27 -3.28
N GLY A 33 11.45 13.51 -3.67
CA GLY A 33 11.47 14.64 -2.74
C GLY A 33 11.11 15.94 -3.43
N GLY A 34 10.95 16.99 -2.62
CA GLY A 34 10.59 18.29 -3.13
C GLY A 34 9.21 18.28 -3.79
N CYS A 35 9.14 18.78 -5.00
CA CYS A 35 7.88 18.92 -5.73
C CYS A 35 7.38 17.60 -6.33
N CYS A 36 8.22 16.53 -6.32
CA CYS A 36 7.94 15.34 -7.10
C CYS A 36 7.72 14.08 -6.25
N ARG A 37 7.10 14.25 -5.11
CA ARG A 37 6.74 13.12 -4.26
C ARG A 37 5.67 12.28 -4.92
N ARG A 38 5.78 10.97 -4.79
CA ARG A 38 4.76 10.05 -5.27
C ARG A 38 4.65 8.87 -4.32
N LEU A 39 3.43 8.32 -4.26
CA LEU A 39 3.19 7.11 -3.50
C LEU A 39 3.56 5.92 -4.37
N GLU A 40 4.27 4.97 -3.78
CA GLU A 40 4.65 3.76 -4.47
C GLU A 40 4.31 2.54 -3.63
N ILE A 41 4.14 1.41 -4.30
CA ILE A 41 3.89 0.13 -3.66
C ILE A 41 4.92 -0.86 -4.20
N THR A 42 5.53 -1.63 -3.31
CA THR A 42 6.56 -2.59 -3.71
C THR A 42 6.40 -3.89 -2.93
N PRO A 43 6.69 -5.06 -3.54
CA PRO A 43 6.72 -6.31 -2.81
C PRO A 43 7.88 -6.32 -1.81
N VAL A 44 7.64 -6.83 -0.61
CA VAL A 44 8.67 -6.90 0.43
C VAL A 44 8.54 -8.21 1.19
N LYS A 45 9.61 -8.60 1.88
CA LYS A 45 9.60 -9.80 2.71
C LYS A 45 9.30 -9.48 4.17
N LYS A 46 9.51 -8.24 4.59
CA LYS A 46 9.22 -7.82 5.96
C LYS A 46 9.00 -6.31 6.02
N ALA A 47 8.35 -5.87 7.10
CA ALA A 47 8.13 -4.46 7.37
C ALA A 47 9.40 -3.77 7.83
N LEU A 48 9.48 -2.47 7.61
CA LEU A 48 10.49 -1.63 8.24
C LEU A 48 9.97 -1.20 9.62
N SER A 49 10.90 -0.86 10.50
CA SER A 49 10.56 -0.43 11.85
C SER A 49 9.61 0.78 11.81
N GLY A 50 8.52 0.69 12.56
CA GLY A 50 7.53 1.77 12.64
C GLY A 50 6.42 1.72 11.60
N ASP A 51 6.51 0.85 10.60
CA ASP A 51 5.44 0.72 9.61
C ASP A 51 4.15 0.24 10.26
N ALA A 52 3.02 0.80 9.81
CA ALA A 52 1.70 0.27 10.17
C ALA A 52 1.43 -0.95 9.29
N THR A 53 0.80 -1.97 9.85
CA THR A 53 0.54 -3.23 9.14
C THR A 53 -0.95 -3.52 9.13
N TYR A 54 -1.48 -3.81 7.95
CA TYR A 54 -2.88 -4.18 7.76
C TYR A 54 -2.98 -5.48 6.99
N THR A 55 -3.94 -6.31 7.35
CA THR A 55 -4.20 -7.58 6.66
C THR A 55 -5.63 -7.57 6.16
N ARG A 56 -5.83 -7.77 4.86
CA ARG A 56 -7.15 -7.82 4.23
C ARG A 56 -7.10 -8.81 3.08
N GLY A 57 -8.14 -9.64 2.97
CA GLY A 57 -8.29 -10.53 1.83
C GLY A 57 -7.13 -11.51 1.61
N GLY A 58 -6.40 -11.84 2.65
CA GLY A 58 -5.27 -12.75 2.56
C GLY A 58 -3.95 -12.10 2.16
N ILE A 59 -3.92 -10.77 2.05
CA ILE A 59 -2.69 -10.04 1.79
C ILE A 59 -2.29 -9.22 3.01
N THR A 60 -1.01 -8.93 3.13
CA THR A 60 -0.47 -8.06 4.18
C THR A 60 0.12 -6.81 3.54
N VAL A 61 -0.26 -5.65 4.06
CA VAL A 61 0.20 -4.36 3.56
C VAL A 61 0.88 -3.60 4.69
N HIS A 62 2.12 -3.20 4.47
CA HIS A 62 2.86 -2.34 5.39
C HIS A 62 2.84 -0.93 4.84
N ILE A 63 2.57 0.05 5.68
CA ILE A 63 2.49 1.44 5.26
C ILE A 63 3.47 2.27 6.07
N GLU A 64 4.28 3.07 5.38
CA GLU A 64 5.25 3.94 6.01
C GLU A 64 4.59 4.81 7.10
N LYS A 65 5.22 4.88 8.25
CA LYS A 65 4.67 5.57 9.42
C LYS A 65 4.21 6.99 9.13
N GLY A 66 5.02 7.76 8.41
CA GLY A 66 4.68 9.14 8.10
C GLY A 66 3.38 9.31 7.32
N LEU A 67 3.02 8.31 6.53
CA LEU A 67 1.77 8.36 5.77
C LEU A 67 0.56 8.16 6.67
N VAL A 68 0.61 7.17 7.56
CA VAL A 68 -0.54 6.89 8.43
C VAL A 68 -0.70 7.92 9.54
N ASP A 69 0.38 8.56 9.96
CA ASP A 69 0.32 9.58 11.01
C ASP A 69 -0.47 10.81 10.55
N ASN A 70 -0.49 11.08 9.25
CA ASN A 70 -1.14 12.26 8.68
C ASN A 70 -2.44 11.94 7.93
N ALA A 71 -2.85 10.70 7.89
CA ALA A 71 -4.05 10.29 7.15
C ALA A 71 -5.08 9.66 8.07
N SER A 72 -6.34 10.02 7.89
CA SER A 72 -7.44 9.34 8.60
C SER A 72 -7.86 8.06 7.89
N THR A 73 -7.65 8.00 6.58
CA THR A 73 -8.04 6.85 5.76
C THR A 73 -7.00 6.62 4.67
N VAL A 74 -6.65 5.36 4.47
CA VAL A 74 -5.83 4.93 3.34
C VAL A 74 -6.72 4.03 2.48
N GLU A 75 -6.89 4.39 1.22
CA GLU A 75 -7.74 3.66 0.29
C GLU A 75 -6.94 3.18 -0.91
N ILE A 76 -7.07 1.90 -1.25
CA ILE A 76 -6.42 1.31 -2.41
C ILE A 76 -7.48 0.77 -3.35
N ASN A 77 -7.50 1.29 -4.57
CA ASN A 77 -8.42 0.86 -5.61
C ASN A 77 -7.64 0.36 -6.81
N PHE A 78 -8.32 -0.32 -7.70
CA PHE A 78 -7.72 -0.81 -8.93
C PHE A 78 -8.44 -0.19 -10.14
N ASP A 79 -7.65 0.37 -11.06
CA ASP A 79 -8.13 0.92 -12.32
C ASP A 79 -7.53 0.12 -13.46
N GLU A 80 -8.33 -0.31 -14.41
CA GLU A 80 -7.86 -1.16 -15.51
C GLU A 80 -6.80 -0.49 -16.39
N GLN A 81 -6.81 0.82 -16.45
CA GLN A 81 -5.85 1.56 -17.26
C GLN A 81 -4.63 2.03 -16.48
N LYS A 82 -4.82 2.42 -15.24
CA LYS A 82 -3.77 3.03 -14.42
C LYS A 82 -3.12 2.07 -13.42
N GLY A 83 -3.73 0.92 -13.17
CA GLY A 83 -3.26 -0.02 -12.18
C GLY A 83 -3.76 0.33 -10.78
N LEU A 84 -2.92 0.20 -9.77
CA LEU A 84 -3.30 0.51 -8.41
C LEU A 84 -3.35 2.02 -8.18
N LEU A 85 -4.40 2.45 -7.52
CA LEU A 85 -4.58 3.84 -7.11
C LEU A 85 -4.58 3.89 -5.58
N ILE A 86 -3.71 4.70 -5.01
CA ILE A 86 -3.59 4.84 -3.56
C ILE A 86 -4.00 6.25 -3.20
N ASN A 87 -5.03 6.36 -2.35
CA ASN A 87 -5.56 7.66 -1.92
C ASN A 87 -5.43 7.78 -0.42
N LEU A 88 -4.95 8.93 0.03
CA LEU A 88 -4.85 9.27 1.45
C LEU A 88 -5.83 10.40 1.74
N TYR A 89 -6.63 10.25 2.78
CA TYR A 89 -7.59 11.26 3.21
C TYR A 89 -7.21 11.75 4.61
N GLU A 90 -7.24 13.03 4.79
CA GLU A 90 -6.95 13.67 6.09
C GLU A 90 -8.21 13.81 6.99
#